data_68c661a96c22f8f194257da6df5fd5a0
#
_entry.id   68c661a96c22f8f194257da6df5fd5a0
#
_cell.length_a   1.000
_cell.length_b   1.000
_cell.length_c   1.000
_cell.angle_alpha   90.00
_cell.angle_beta   90.00
_cell.angle_gamma   90.00
#
_symmetry.space_group_name_H-M   'P 1'
#
loop_
_entity.id
_entity.type
_entity.pdbx_description
1 polymer ?
#
loop_
_entity_poly.entity_id
_entity_poly.type
_entity_poly.pdbx_seq_one_letter_code
_entity_poly.pdbx_strand_id
1 'polypeptide(L)'
;MIVRPLFLAATLVLTSLGAGVVYVTTLWHQTLNLGEASRLLTIESGESLHQILRRAEAQGWLSGAGWIGRLAQWQGLDSKIQAGEFRIRDDMSVENFIRHLATGPVVQYQITIPEGITLGAAIALLQQHPKLIPTPADELSAVLSSLLSPSASPEGWFLPETWSFSAGDTDADILRRAHAAMDQLLSDLWGSRASTLPLASPYEALILASIVERETAAPSERSQIAGVFLRRLSRGMRLQTDPTVIYGLGERYDGTLRRTHLRDSGNSYNTYVIKGLPPTPIALPGEAALRAVFNPDDSNALYFVAKGDGTHAFSESLEEHEENVRRYQLARRADYRSTPERSTQER
;
A
#
# COMPACT_ATOMS: atom_id res chain seq x y z
N MET A 1 9.69 62.01 -52.18
CA MET A 1 9.15 60.76 -52.83
C MET A 1 9.48 59.47 -52.10
N ILE A 2 9.92 59.48 -50.81
CA ILE A 2 10.41 58.33 -50.03
C ILE A 2 9.33 57.74 -49.08
N VAL A 3 8.21 58.41 -48.80
CA VAL A 3 7.19 58.06 -47.80
C VAL A 3 6.30 56.93 -48.27
N ARG A 4 6.02 56.73 -49.53
CA ARG A 4 5.16 55.63 -50.07
C ARG A 4 5.75 54.25 -49.89
N PRO A 5 7.06 53.94 -50.11
CA PRO A 5 7.59 52.59 -49.91
C PRO A 5 7.67 52.22 -48.43
N LEU A 6 7.88 53.20 -47.52
CA LEU A 6 7.86 52.92 -46.05
C LEU A 6 6.46 52.55 -45.54
N PHE A 7 5.40 53.21 -46.02
CA PHE A 7 4.01 52.86 -45.70
C PHE A 7 3.63 51.44 -46.17
N LEU A 8 4.01 51.10 -47.40
CA LEU A 8 3.79 49.80 -47.98
C LEU A 8 4.54 48.73 -47.20
N ALA A 9 5.78 48.92 -46.80
CA ALA A 9 6.56 48.00 -45.99
C ALA A 9 5.95 47.85 -44.57
N ALA A 10 5.53 48.94 -43.93
CA ALA A 10 4.87 48.89 -42.63
C ALA A 10 3.55 48.13 -42.68
N THR A 11 2.72 48.34 -43.73
CA THR A 11 1.47 47.64 -43.93
C THR A 11 1.71 46.13 -44.15
N LEU A 12 2.73 45.77 -44.91
CA LEU A 12 3.09 44.35 -45.19
C LEU A 12 3.60 43.67 -43.94
N VAL A 13 4.36 44.32 -43.08
CA VAL A 13 4.80 43.81 -41.77
C VAL A 13 3.62 43.61 -40.84
N LEU A 14 2.71 44.59 -40.75
CA LEU A 14 1.52 44.50 -39.89
C LEU A 14 0.57 43.38 -40.34
N THR A 15 0.34 43.23 -41.64
CA THR A 15 -0.49 42.15 -42.19
C THR A 15 0.15 40.75 -41.96
N SER A 16 1.47 40.65 -42.12
CA SER A 16 2.21 39.39 -41.86
C SER A 16 2.18 39.03 -40.36
N LEU A 17 2.35 40.00 -39.47
CA LEU A 17 2.20 39.82 -38.03
C LEU A 17 0.79 39.40 -37.66
N GLY A 18 -0.24 40.05 -38.22
CA GLY A 18 -1.64 39.68 -38.01
C GLY A 18 -1.95 38.25 -38.48
N ALA A 19 -1.48 37.90 -39.68
CA ALA A 19 -1.62 36.54 -40.20
C ALA A 19 -0.91 35.49 -39.32
N GLY A 20 0.28 35.80 -38.80
CA GLY A 20 1.02 34.96 -37.87
C GLY A 20 0.28 34.72 -36.54
N VAL A 21 -0.32 35.77 -35.98
CA VAL A 21 -1.12 35.68 -34.76
C VAL A 21 -2.36 34.78 -35.02
N VAL A 22 -3.09 35.05 -36.14
CA VAL A 22 -4.26 34.19 -36.49
C VAL A 22 -3.85 32.74 -36.67
N TYR A 23 -2.73 32.49 -37.34
CA TYR A 23 -2.22 31.14 -37.54
C TYR A 23 -1.93 30.42 -36.19
N VAL A 24 -1.18 31.05 -35.30
CA VAL A 24 -0.82 30.48 -34.00
C VAL A 24 -2.07 30.26 -33.12
N THR A 25 -3.02 31.21 -33.13
CA THR A 25 -4.28 31.04 -32.38
C THR A 25 -5.13 29.91 -32.94
N THR A 26 -5.15 29.72 -34.26
CA THR A 26 -5.84 28.57 -34.87
C THR A 26 -5.22 27.25 -34.45
N LEU A 27 -3.89 27.14 -34.43
CA LEU A 27 -3.18 25.95 -33.92
C LEU A 27 -3.44 25.70 -32.45
N TRP A 28 -3.56 26.74 -31.64
CA TRP A 28 -3.81 26.63 -30.19
C TRP A 28 -5.21 26.10 -29.88
N HIS A 29 -6.20 26.50 -30.67
CA HIS A 29 -7.61 26.08 -30.49
C HIS A 29 -8.03 24.93 -31.38
N GLN A 30 -7.13 24.37 -32.21
CA GLN A 30 -7.47 23.17 -32.99
C GLN A 30 -7.88 22.01 -32.05
N THR A 31 -8.85 21.21 -32.45
CA THR A 31 -9.25 20.00 -31.75
C THR A 31 -8.23 18.90 -32.03
N LEU A 32 -7.93 18.08 -31.04
CA LEU A 32 -7.08 16.90 -31.20
C LEU A 32 -7.77 15.89 -32.13
N ASN A 33 -6.97 15.20 -32.94
CA ASN A 33 -7.42 14.11 -33.78
C ASN A 33 -6.82 12.78 -33.28
N LEU A 34 -7.48 12.12 -32.34
CA LEU A 34 -6.98 10.88 -31.75
C LEU A 34 -7.35 9.63 -32.56
N GLY A 35 -8.35 9.73 -33.47
CA GLY A 35 -8.94 8.60 -34.18
C GLY A 35 -9.77 7.65 -33.31
N GLU A 36 -9.83 7.90 -32.02
CA GLU A 36 -10.59 7.17 -30.99
C GLU A 36 -11.15 8.17 -29.99
N ALA A 37 -12.27 7.85 -29.33
CA ALA A 37 -12.93 8.76 -28.40
C ALA A 37 -12.05 9.16 -27.19
N SER A 38 -11.11 8.29 -26.79
CA SER A 38 -10.11 8.62 -25.75
C SER A 38 -8.89 7.72 -25.84
N ARG A 39 -7.73 8.27 -25.45
CA ARG A 39 -6.46 7.51 -25.35
C ARG A 39 -5.76 7.77 -24.02
N LEU A 40 -5.01 6.78 -23.56
CA LEU A 40 -4.05 6.97 -22.46
C LEU A 40 -2.72 7.45 -23.03
N LEU A 41 -2.23 8.57 -22.48
CA LEU A 41 -0.93 9.14 -22.80
C LEU A 41 -0.05 9.03 -21.56
N THR A 42 1.03 8.26 -21.66
CA THR A 42 2.05 8.18 -20.63
C THR A 42 3.09 9.28 -20.83
N ILE A 43 3.39 10.00 -19.76
CA ILE A 43 4.45 11.03 -19.69
C ILE A 43 5.48 10.53 -18.67
N GLU A 44 6.70 10.36 -19.15
CA GLU A 44 7.80 9.89 -18.33
C GLU A 44 8.35 11.04 -17.44
N SER A 45 8.97 10.66 -16.32
CA SER A 45 9.63 11.65 -15.46
C SER A 45 10.75 12.37 -16.21
N GLY A 46 10.70 13.71 -16.24
CA GLY A 46 11.65 14.54 -16.99
C GLY A 46 11.34 14.71 -18.48
N GLU A 47 10.26 14.15 -19.01
CA GLU A 47 9.84 14.38 -20.40
C GLU A 47 9.36 15.84 -20.57
N SER A 48 9.95 16.57 -21.51
CA SER A 48 9.61 17.96 -21.78
C SER A 48 8.32 18.10 -22.59
N LEU A 49 7.56 19.21 -22.38
CA LEU A 49 6.40 19.53 -23.21
C LEU A 49 6.70 19.49 -24.71
N HIS A 50 7.90 19.94 -25.12
CA HIS A 50 8.32 19.90 -26.51
C HIS A 50 8.39 18.48 -27.08
N GLN A 51 8.92 17.53 -26.31
CA GLN A 51 8.96 16.10 -26.70
C GLN A 51 7.56 15.51 -26.82
N ILE A 52 6.69 15.82 -25.85
CA ILE A 52 5.28 15.38 -25.84
C ILE A 52 4.55 15.90 -27.09
N LEU A 53 4.65 17.19 -27.38
CA LEU A 53 4.01 17.82 -28.57
C LEU A 53 4.55 17.25 -29.89
N ARG A 54 5.85 17.00 -29.99
CA ARG A 54 6.46 16.36 -31.16
C ARG A 54 5.96 14.94 -31.35
N ARG A 55 5.81 14.18 -30.27
CA ARG A 55 5.25 12.82 -30.29
C ARG A 55 3.77 12.84 -30.74
N ALA A 56 2.97 13.77 -30.22
CA ALA A 56 1.58 13.96 -30.59
C ALA A 56 1.43 14.38 -32.08
N GLU A 57 2.30 15.27 -32.57
CA GLU A 57 2.34 15.66 -33.99
C GLU A 57 2.71 14.48 -34.90
N ALA A 58 3.72 13.70 -34.53
CA ALA A 58 4.12 12.50 -35.28
C ALA A 58 3.02 11.43 -35.34
N GLN A 59 2.14 11.38 -34.32
CA GLN A 59 0.97 10.51 -34.28
C GLN A 59 -0.26 11.10 -35.00
N GLY A 60 -0.15 12.32 -35.56
CA GLY A 60 -1.23 12.99 -36.26
C GLY A 60 -2.32 13.59 -35.36
N TRP A 61 -2.09 13.74 -34.06
CA TRP A 61 -3.06 14.28 -33.11
C TRP A 61 -3.24 15.78 -33.24
N LEU A 62 -2.18 16.47 -33.60
CA LEU A 62 -2.13 17.94 -33.79
C LEU A 62 -1.14 18.30 -34.88
N SER A 63 -1.12 19.56 -35.27
CA SER A 63 -0.12 20.16 -36.18
C SER A 63 0.48 21.41 -35.55
N GLY A 64 1.72 21.76 -35.94
CA GLY A 64 2.38 22.98 -35.49
C GLY A 64 2.97 22.92 -34.09
N ALA A 65 3.44 21.72 -33.64
CA ALA A 65 4.02 21.49 -32.33
C ALA A 65 5.05 22.55 -31.89
N GLY A 66 5.91 23.02 -32.82
CA GLY A 66 6.92 24.04 -32.51
C GLY A 66 6.34 25.39 -32.12
N TRP A 67 5.25 25.84 -32.75
CA TRP A 67 4.59 27.11 -32.42
C TRP A 67 3.77 27.01 -31.15
N ILE A 68 3.06 25.88 -30.99
CA ILE A 68 2.31 25.53 -29.81
C ILE A 68 3.22 25.48 -28.56
N GLY A 69 4.40 24.85 -28.66
CA GLY A 69 5.37 24.78 -27.58
C GLY A 69 5.89 26.15 -27.12
N ARG A 70 6.16 27.05 -28.08
CA ARG A 70 6.58 28.44 -27.77
C ARG A 70 5.48 29.23 -27.06
N LEU A 71 4.22 29.05 -27.49
CA LEU A 71 3.09 29.73 -26.86
C LEU A 71 2.85 29.19 -25.44
N ALA A 72 2.92 27.89 -25.26
CA ALA A 72 2.80 27.26 -23.95
C ALA A 72 3.92 27.70 -22.98
N GLN A 73 5.16 27.80 -23.47
CA GLN A 73 6.30 28.33 -22.72
C GLN A 73 6.09 29.79 -22.31
N TRP A 74 5.61 30.62 -23.23
CA TRP A 74 5.27 32.01 -22.91
C TRP A 74 4.19 32.13 -21.83
N GLN A 75 3.25 31.15 -21.77
CA GLN A 75 2.21 31.08 -20.74
C GLN A 75 2.70 30.40 -19.44
N GLY A 76 3.94 29.90 -19.37
CA GLY A 76 4.50 29.22 -18.22
C GLY A 76 3.83 27.84 -17.91
N LEU A 77 3.34 27.17 -18.95
CA LEU A 77 2.71 25.86 -18.85
C LEU A 77 3.72 24.71 -18.97
N ASP A 78 4.83 24.93 -19.65
CA ASP A 78 5.88 23.93 -19.90
C ASP A 78 6.54 23.41 -18.62
N SER A 79 6.72 24.26 -17.61
CA SER A 79 7.33 23.92 -16.34
C SER A 79 6.36 23.21 -15.34
N LYS A 80 5.09 23.10 -15.70
CA LYS A 80 4.04 22.52 -14.83
C LYS A 80 3.61 21.12 -15.26
N ILE A 81 4.18 20.60 -16.36
CA ILE A 81 3.82 19.26 -16.86
C ILE A 81 4.13 18.21 -15.80
N GLN A 82 3.14 17.36 -15.54
CA GLN A 82 3.26 16.27 -14.57
C GLN A 82 3.58 14.95 -15.28
N ALA A 83 4.42 14.12 -14.67
CA ALA A 83 4.62 12.73 -15.08
C ALA A 83 3.41 11.88 -14.69
N GLY A 84 3.19 10.77 -15.41
CA GLY A 84 2.09 9.86 -15.15
C GLY A 84 1.25 9.59 -16.41
N GLU A 85 0.15 8.90 -16.24
CA GLU A 85 -0.79 8.61 -17.35
C GLU A 85 -1.96 9.58 -17.32
N PHE A 86 -2.28 10.13 -18.48
CA PHE A 86 -3.39 11.03 -18.69
C PHE A 86 -4.41 10.43 -19.66
N ARG A 87 -5.69 10.58 -19.35
CA ARG A 87 -6.76 10.23 -20.27
C ARG A 87 -7.07 11.41 -21.19
N ILE A 88 -6.62 11.30 -22.44
CA ILE A 88 -6.82 12.33 -23.44
C ILE A 88 -8.07 11.98 -24.26
N ARG A 89 -8.95 12.98 -24.48
CA ARG A 89 -10.18 12.83 -25.25
C ARG A 89 -10.06 13.55 -26.59
N ASP A 90 -10.73 13.07 -27.59
CA ASP A 90 -10.74 13.61 -28.95
C ASP A 90 -11.48 14.97 -29.07
N ASP A 91 -12.33 15.32 -28.09
CA ASP A 91 -13.02 16.63 -28.03
C ASP A 91 -12.16 17.74 -27.42
N MET A 92 -10.96 17.45 -26.93
CA MET A 92 -10.08 18.45 -26.35
C MET A 92 -9.44 19.33 -27.42
N SER A 93 -9.43 20.66 -27.19
CA SER A 93 -8.52 21.56 -27.91
C SER A 93 -7.08 21.34 -27.47
N VAL A 94 -6.10 21.76 -28.30
CA VAL A 94 -4.68 21.71 -27.94
C VAL A 94 -4.41 22.50 -26.66
N GLU A 95 -5.05 23.66 -26.47
CA GLU A 95 -4.97 24.41 -25.21
C GLU A 95 -5.40 23.58 -24.03
N ASN A 96 -6.59 22.96 -24.10
CA ASN A 96 -7.12 22.13 -23.01
C ASN A 96 -6.26 20.89 -22.76
N PHE A 97 -5.70 20.31 -23.82
CA PHE A 97 -4.74 19.21 -23.71
C PHE A 97 -3.51 19.62 -22.88
N ILE A 98 -2.86 20.73 -23.22
CA ILE A 98 -1.66 21.20 -22.49
C ILE A 98 -2.01 21.57 -21.05
N ARG A 99 -3.14 22.25 -20.82
CA ARG A 99 -3.61 22.56 -19.45
C ARG A 99 -3.93 21.31 -18.67
N HIS A 100 -4.50 20.28 -19.32
CA HIS A 100 -4.77 18.99 -18.70
C HIS A 100 -3.48 18.27 -18.29
N LEU A 101 -2.43 18.33 -19.09
CA LEU A 101 -1.11 17.79 -18.72
C LEU A 101 -0.43 18.58 -17.59
N ALA A 102 -0.72 19.88 -17.47
CA ALA A 102 -0.11 20.77 -16.47
C ALA A 102 -0.85 20.72 -15.11
N THR A 103 -2.16 20.59 -15.11
CA THR A 103 -2.99 20.75 -13.90
C THR A 103 -4.12 19.73 -13.78
N GLY A 104 -4.32 18.89 -14.78
CA GLY A 104 -5.37 17.86 -14.78
C GLY A 104 -5.01 16.66 -13.90
N PRO A 105 -6.00 15.82 -13.59
CA PRO A 105 -5.77 14.61 -12.82
C PRO A 105 -5.01 13.57 -13.65
N VAL A 106 -3.97 13.00 -13.06
CA VAL A 106 -3.33 11.77 -13.58
C VAL A 106 -4.21 10.56 -13.27
N VAL A 107 -4.11 9.53 -14.10
CA VAL A 107 -4.83 8.26 -13.87
C VAL A 107 -4.28 7.62 -12.60
N GLN A 108 -5.17 7.31 -11.66
CA GLN A 108 -4.84 6.63 -10.41
C GLN A 108 -5.13 5.14 -10.53
N TYR A 109 -4.19 4.35 -10.08
CA TYR A 109 -4.29 2.91 -9.89
C TYR A 109 -4.38 2.58 -8.41
N GLN A 110 -4.80 1.38 -8.09
CA GLN A 110 -4.86 0.89 -6.71
C GLN A 110 -4.21 -0.47 -6.60
N ILE A 111 -3.51 -0.68 -5.49
CA ILE A 111 -2.97 -1.98 -5.11
C ILE A 111 -3.27 -2.23 -3.63
N THR A 112 -3.80 -3.41 -3.34
CA THR A 112 -4.10 -3.81 -1.97
C THR A 112 -2.98 -4.68 -1.43
N ILE A 113 -2.37 -4.26 -0.32
CA ILE A 113 -1.50 -5.09 0.51
C ILE A 113 -2.40 -5.79 1.52
N PRO A 114 -2.60 -7.12 1.46
CA PRO A 114 -3.46 -7.83 2.38
C PRO A 114 -2.90 -7.85 3.79
N GLU A 115 -3.80 -7.83 4.79
CA GLU A 115 -3.44 -8.05 6.19
C GLU A 115 -2.87 -9.46 6.41
N GLY A 116 -1.96 -9.61 7.34
CA GLY A 116 -1.40 -10.89 7.76
C GLY A 116 -0.38 -11.53 6.82
N ILE A 117 -0.02 -10.91 5.69
CA ILE A 117 1.11 -11.36 4.87
C ILE A 117 2.44 -10.88 5.46
N THR A 118 3.54 -11.50 5.06
CA THR A 118 4.89 -11.03 5.43
C THR A 118 5.32 -9.85 4.56
N LEU A 119 6.28 -9.06 5.02
CA LEU A 119 6.86 -7.97 4.22
C LEU A 119 7.43 -8.49 2.89
N GLY A 120 8.11 -9.65 2.91
CA GLY A 120 8.63 -10.25 1.69
C GLY A 120 7.53 -10.56 0.67
N ALA A 121 6.39 -11.08 1.13
CA ALA A 121 5.23 -11.31 0.26
C ALA A 121 4.60 -10.01 -0.25
N ALA A 122 4.56 -8.96 0.57
CA ALA A 122 4.08 -7.65 0.16
C ALA A 122 4.98 -7.02 -0.93
N ILE A 123 6.30 -7.08 -0.76
CA ILE A 123 7.26 -6.61 -1.77
C ILE A 123 7.07 -7.37 -3.08
N ALA A 124 6.98 -8.70 -3.03
CA ALA A 124 6.76 -9.50 -4.24
C ALA A 124 5.44 -9.16 -4.95
N LEU A 125 4.37 -8.87 -4.18
CA LEU A 125 3.09 -8.43 -4.73
C LEU A 125 3.20 -7.07 -5.41
N LEU A 126 3.87 -6.10 -4.79
CA LEU A 126 4.09 -4.77 -5.36
C LEU A 126 4.90 -4.85 -6.66
N GLN A 127 5.98 -5.63 -6.67
CA GLN A 127 6.86 -5.79 -7.83
C GLN A 127 6.22 -6.50 -9.02
N GLN A 128 5.17 -7.28 -8.80
CA GLN A 128 4.39 -7.92 -9.87
C GLN A 128 3.37 -6.98 -10.53
N HIS A 129 3.12 -5.79 -9.98
CA HIS A 129 2.12 -4.89 -10.53
C HIS A 129 2.64 -4.17 -11.78
N PRO A 130 1.96 -4.27 -12.96
CA PRO A 130 2.48 -3.84 -14.26
C PRO A 130 2.65 -2.32 -14.41
N LYS A 131 2.10 -1.51 -13.48
CA LYS A 131 2.16 -0.05 -13.50
C LYS A 131 3.10 0.54 -12.44
N LEU A 132 3.65 -0.29 -11.55
CA LEU A 132 4.71 0.10 -10.62
C LEU A 132 6.08 -0.19 -11.24
N ILE A 133 7.04 0.66 -10.95
CA ILE A 133 8.44 0.43 -11.32
C ILE A 133 9.12 -0.31 -10.17
N PRO A 134 9.60 -1.56 -10.39
CA PRO A 134 10.32 -2.28 -9.35
C PRO A 134 11.62 -1.56 -8.98
N THR A 135 11.83 -1.29 -7.70
CA THR A 135 13.08 -0.72 -7.18
C THR A 135 14.16 -1.81 -7.17
N PRO A 136 15.40 -1.53 -7.63
CA PRO A 136 16.52 -2.47 -7.51
C PRO A 136 16.73 -2.93 -6.07
N ALA A 137 17.14 -4.18 -5.88
CA ALA A 137 17.18 -4.82 -4.55
C ALA A 137 18.11 -4.11 -3.55
N ASP A 138 19.25 -3.60 -4.01
CA ASP A 138 20.20 -2.83 -3.20
C ASP A 138 19.62 -1.47 -2.78
N GLU A 139 18.96 -0.78 -3.69
CA GLU A 139 18.28 0.48 -3.43
C GLU A 139 17.09 0.28 -2.49
N LEU A 140 16.26 -0.75 -2.71
CA LEU A 140 15.16 -1.11 -1.83
C LEU A 140 15.66 -1.41 -0.41
N SER A 141 16.74 -2.17 -0.28
CA SER A 141 17.37 -2.46 1.01
C SER A 141 17.83 -1.18 1.72
N ALA A 142 18.41 -0.22 0.98
CA ALA A 142 18.80 1.08 1.52
C ALA A 142 17.58 1.89 1.98
N VAL A 143 16.49 1.88 1.21
CA VAL A 143 15.22 2.53 1.58
C VAL A 143 14.67 1.93 2.87
N LEU A 144 14.53 0.60 2.95
CA LEU A 144 14.03 -0.07 4.17
C LEU A 144 14.90 0.25 5.39
N SER A 145 16.22 0.26 5.23
CA SER A 145 17.15 0.60 6.31
C SER A 145 17.04 2.06 6.74
N SER A 146 16.69 2.98 5.85
CA SER A 146 16.53 4.40 6.18
C SER A 146 15.24 4.73 6.92
N LEU A 147 14.22 3.88 6.79
CA LEU A 147 12.91 4.05 7.44
C LEU A 147 12.92 3.59 8.91
N LEU A 148 13.87 2.76 9.29
CA LEU A 148 13.87 2.05 10.58
C LEU A 148 15.14 2.35 11.39
N SER A 149 15.07 2.10 12.70
CA SER A 149 16.25 2.10 13.53
C SER A 149 17.20 0.97 13.13
N PRO A 150 18.54 1.14 13.22
CA PRO A 150 19.53 0.19 12.69
C PRO A 150 19.43 -1.27 13.16
N SER A 151 18.76 -1.50 14.29
CA SER A 151 18.58 -2.83 14.89
C SER A 151 17.16 -3.39 14.74
N ALA A 152 16.24 -2.64 14.15
CA ALA A 152 14.85 -3.09 14.00
C ALA A 152 14.67 -3.95 12.74
N SER A 153 13.96 -5.08 12.91
CA SER A 153 13.46 -5.84 11.75
C SER A 153 12.43 -5.02 10.99
N PRO A 154 12.44 -5.01 9.66
CA PRO A 154 11.43 -4.30 8.87
C PRO A 154 10.05 -4.98 8.89
N GLU A 155 9.95 -6.23 9.37
CA GLU A 155 8.68 -6.95 9.45
C GLU A 155 7.68 -6.22 10.35
N GLY A 156 6.42 -6.12 9.91
CA GLY A 156 5.32 -5.51 10.65
C GLY A 156 5.15 -4.00 10.49
N TRP A 157 6.15 -3.26 10.02
CA TRP A 157 6.17 -1.80 9.99
C TRP A 157 5.45 -1.14 8.82
N PHE A 158 4.76 -1.89 7.98
CA PHE A 158 4.07 -1.38 6.79
C PHE A 158 2.58 -1.67 6.89
N LEU A 159 1.76 -0.61 6.94
CA LEU A 159 0.32 -0.77 7.10
C LEU A 159 -0.28 -1.45 5.86
N PRO A 160 -0.89 -2.64 6.01
CA PRO A 160 -1.63 -3.30 4.96
C PRO A 160 -2.93 -2.54 4.69
N GLU A 161 -3.05 -2.01 3.49
CA GLU A 161 -4.16 -1.15 3.06
C GLU A 161 -4.23 -1.14 1.53
N THR A 162 -5.28 -0.54 0.99
CA THR A 162 -5.38 -0.26 -0.45
C THR A 162 -4.73 1.08 -0.76
N TRP A 163 -3.61 1.03 -1.47
CA TRP A 163 -2.79 2.20 -1.81
C TRP A 163 -3.09 2.68 -3.21
N SER A 164 -3.43 3.97 -3.35
CA SER A 164 -3.54 4.63 -4.65
C SER A 164 -2.16 5.08 -5.11
N PHE A 165 -1.88 4.96 -6.42
CA PHE A 165 -0.60 5.36 -7.02
C PHE A 165 -0.79 5.76 -8.49
N SER A 166 0.20 6.45 -9.06
CA SER A 166 0.25 6.81 -10.47
C SER A 166 1.20 5.88 -11.24
N ALA A 167 0.96 5.70 -12.53
CA ALA A 167 1.93 5.00 -13.37
C ALA A 167 3.29 5.71 -13.29
N GLY A 168 4.35 4.94 -13.02
CA GLY A 168 5.69 5.46 -12.80
C GLY A 168 6.10 5.60 -11.33
N ASP A 169 5.17 5.47 -10.38
CA ASP A 169 5.53 5.30 -8.97
C ASP A 169 6.28 3.97 -8.78
N THR A 170 7.16 3.92 -7.77
CA THR A 170 7.91 2.73 -7.42
C THR A 170 7.24 1.93 -6.30
N ASP A 171 7.59 0.65 -6.16
CA ASP A 171 7.23 -0.16 -4.98
C ASP A 171 7.76 0.48 -3.68
N ALA A 172 8.96 1.09 -3.72
CA ALA A 172 9.52 1.84 -2.59
C ALA A 172 8.66 3.05 -2.18
N ASP A 173 7.99 3.73 -3.12
CA ASP A 173 7.11 4.86 -2.80
C ASP A 173 5.85 4.39 -2.05
N ILE A 174 5.30 3.24 -2.43
CA ILE A 174 4.19 2.61 -1.69
C ILE A 174 4.66 2.24 -0.28
N LEU A 175 5.82 1.58 -0.16
CA LEU A 175 6.36 1.17 1.13
C LEU A 175 6.65 2.36 2.05
N ARG A 176 7.20 3.47 1.55
CA ARG A 176 7.38 4.69 2.37
C ARG A 176 6.05 5.20 2.93
N ARG A 177 5.00 5.22 2.11
CA ARG A 177 3.65 5.65 2.54
C ARG A 177 3.04 4.69 3.55
N ALA A 178 3.17 3.39 3.30
CA ALA A 178 2.67 2.34 4.21
C ALA A 178 3.38 2.37 5.56
N HIS A 179 4.71 2.62 5.56
CA HIS A 179 5.49 2.80 6.79
C HIS A 179 5.05 4.05 7.57
N ALA A 180 4.96 5.20 6.90
CA ALA A 180 4.55 6.44 7.56
C ALA A 180 3.14 6.33 8.17
N ALA A 181 2.22 5.63 7.51
CA ALA A 181 0.87 5.38 8.02
C ALA A 181 0.89 4.44 9.24
N MET A 182 1.71 3.38 9.22
CA MET A 182 1.88 2.48 10.38
C MET A 182 2.50 3.20 11.57
N ASP A 183 3.55 3.99 11.37
CA ASP A 183 4.23 4.75 12.42
C ASP A 183 3.28 5.75 13.08
N GLN A 184 2.51 6.50 12.27
CA GLN A 184 1.49 7.42 12.76
C GLN A 184 0.40 6.70 13.57
N LEU A 185 -0.17 5.63 13.03
CA LEU A 185 -1.22 4.85 13.70
C LEU A 185 -0.72 4.28 15.04
N LEU A 186 0.47 3.69 15.04
CA LEU A 186 1.06 3.09 16.23
C LEU A 186 1.37 4.15 17.28
N SER A 187 1.88 5.31 16.89
CA SER A 187 2.15 6.45 17.77
C SER A 187 0.86 6.98 18.42
N ASP A 188 -0.21 7.16 17.66
CA ASP A 188 -1.50 7.64 18.16
C ASP A 188 -2.12 6.66 19.16
N LEU A 189 -2.09 5.35 18.83
CA LEU A 189 -2.61 4.31 19.72
C LEU A 189 -1.76 4.20 21.00
N TRP A 190 -0.45 4.28 20.88
CA TRP A 190 0.46 4.24 22.04
C TRP A 190 0.27 5.45 22.95
N GLY A 191 0.08 6.63 22.39
CA GLY A 191 -0.17 7.87 23.14
C GLY A 191 -1.48 7.84 23.94
N SER A 192 -2.49 7.13 23.44
CA SER A 192 -3.81 7.02 24.06
C SER A 192 -4.03 5.76 24.91
N ARG A 193 -3.00 4.88 25.04
CA ARG A 193 -3.13 3.59 25.71
C ARG A 193 -3.47 3.70 27.20
N ALA A 194 -4.13 2.70 27.73
CA ALA A 194 -4.29 2.51 29.17
C ALA A 194 -2.90 2.29 29.83
N SER A 195 -2.68 2.92 30.98
CA SER A 195 -1.41 2.75 31.76
C SER A 195 -1.19 1.34 32.29
N THR A 196 -2.24 0.53 32.31
CA THR A 196 -2.23 -0.87 32.76
C THR A 196 -1.84 -1.86 31.65
N LEU A 197 -1.63 -1.40 30.42
CA LEU A 197 -1.25 -2.27 29.32
C LEU A 197 0.16 -2.87 29.61
N PRO A 198 0.32 -4.21 29.66
CA PRO A 198 1.57 -4.85 30.06
C PRO A 198 2.58 -4.97 28.90
N LEU A 199 2.79 -3.89 28.18
CA LEU A 199 3.75 -3.77 27.07
C LEU A 199 4.69 -2.60 27.34
N ALA A 200 5.98 -2.81 27.12
CA ALA A 200 7.03 -1.84 27.44
C ALA A 200 7.26 -0.81 26.33
N SER A 201 6.88 -1.11 25.09
CA SER A 201 7.14 -0.25 23.93
C SER A 201 6.07 -0.38 22.84
N PRO A 202 5.97 0.62 21.94
CA PRO A 202 5.14 0.50 20.74
C PRO A 202 5.49 -0.73 19.89
N TYR A 203 6.78 -1.07 19.84
CA TYR A 203 7.25 -2.23 19.09
C TYR A 203 6.71 -3.55 19.64
N GLU A 204 6.61 -3.71 20.95
CA GLU A 204 5.96 -4.88 21.55
C GLU A 204 4.48 -4.98 21.19
N ALA A 205 3.79 -3.82 21.10
CA ALA A 205 2.41 -3.80 20.63
C ALA A 205 2.29 -4.23 19.15
N LEU A 206 3.23 -3.81 18.32
CA LEU A 206 3.31 -4.21 16.90
C LEU A 206 3.56 -5.73 16.77
N ILE A 207 4.48 -6.28 17.56
CA ILE A 207 4.73 -7.74 17.62
C ILE A 207 3.44 -8.48 18.00
N LEU A 208 2.78 -8.05 19.07
CA LEU A 208 1.57 -8.72 19.53
C LEU A 208 0.43 -8.61 18.49
N ALA A 209 0.26 -7.44 17.88
CA ALA A 209 -0.73 -7.23 16.84
C ALA A 209 -0.52 -8.16 15.64
N SER A 210 0.74 -8.39 15.24
CA SER A 210 1.06 -9.33 14.16
C SER A 210 0.67 -10.79 14.49
N ILE A 211 0.72 -11.14 15.76
CA ILE A 211 0.27 -12.47 16.25
C ILE A 211 -1.26 -12.53 16.21
N VAL A 212 -1.95 -11.53 16.77
CA VAL A 212 -3.42 -11.44 16.76
C VAL A 212 -3.96 -11.50 15.34
N GLU A 213 -3.32 -10.80 14.40
CA GLU A 213 -3.69 -10.81 12.98
C GLU A 213 -3.64 -12.22 12.37
N ARG A 214 -2.68 -13.03 12.79
CA ARG A 214 -2.49 -14.39 12.27
C ARG A 214 -3.31 -15.45 12.97
N GLU A 215 -3.91 -15.15 14.13
CA GLU A 215 -4.70 -16.10 14.91
C GLU A 215 -6.16 -16.18 14.47
N THR A 216 -6.77 -15.07 14.10
CA THR A 216 -8.20 -15.09 13.74
C THR A 216 -8.52 -14.21 12.54
N ALA A 217 -9.38 -14.74 11.68
CA ALA A 217 -10.06 -13.98 10.64
C ALA A 217 -11.42 -13.41 11.13
N ALA A 218 -11.87 -13.75 12.35
CA ALA A 218 -13.12 -13.26 12.94
C ALA A 218 -12.90 -11.88 13.58
N PRO A 219 -13.44 -10.78 13.04
CA PRO A 219 -13.22 -9.43 13.57
C PRO A 219 -13.65 -9.28 15.03
N SER A 220 -14.73 -9.95 15.43
CA SER A 220 -15.31 -9.89 16.78
C SER A 220 -14.44 -10.55 17.86
N GLU A 221 -13.48 -11.38 17.49
CA GLU A 221 -12.64 -12.13 18.45
C GLU A 221 -11.27 -11.50 18.67
N ARG A 222 -10.86 -10.52 17.83
CA ARG A 222 -9.52 -9.90 17.91
C ARG A 222 -9.22 -9.33 19.30
N SER A 223 -10.18 -8.63 19.93
CA SER A 223 -10.01 -8.08 21.28
C SER A 223 -9.91 -9.14 22.36
N GLN A 224 -10.66 -10.25 22.22
CA GLN A 224 -10.60 -11.39 23.15
C GLN A 224 -9.25 -12.11 23.05
N ILE A 225 -8.77 -12.39 21.84
CA ILE A 225 -7.47 -13.03 21.59
C ILE A 225 -6.33 -12.13 22.09
N ALA A 226 -6.37 -10.82 21.79
CA ALA A 226 -5.42 -9.86 22.34
C ALA A 226 -5.42 -9.87 23.86
N GLY A 227 -6.61 -9.90 24.50
CA GLY A 227 -6.77 -9.99 25.94
C GLY A 227 -6.16 -11.25 26.53
N VAL A 228 -6.37 -12.43 25.91
CA VAL A 228 -5.74 -13.69 26.34
C VAL A 228 -4.21 -13.56 26.32
N PHE A 229 -3.63 -13.06 25.24
CA PHE A 229 -2.17 -12.93 25.14
C PHE A 229 -1.59 -11.93 26.14
N LEU A 230 -2.24 -10.78 26.33
CA LEU A 230 -1.82 -9.76 27.30
C LEU A 230 -1.87 -10.33 28.74
N ARG A 231 -2.93 -11.05 29.09
CA ARG A 231 -3.03 -11.72 30.40
C ARG A 231 -1.97 -12.80 30.59
N ARG A 232 -1.66 -13.58 29.55
CA ARG A 232 -0.55 -14.54 29.58
C ARG A 232 0.79 -13.86 29.80
N LEU A 233 1.08 -12.77 29.08
CA LEU A 233 2.29 -11.97 29.25
C LEU A 233 2.42 -11.45 30.70
N SER A 234 1.36 -10.85 31.24
CA SER A 234 1.34 -10.36 32.64
C SER A 234 1.62 -11.43 33.68
N ARG A 235 1.21 -12.68 33.38
CA ARG A 235 1.39 -13.85 34.28
C ARG A 235 2.70 -14.61 34.00
N GLY A 236 3.55 -14.15 33.09
CA GLY A 236 4.76 -14.86 32.67
C GLY A 236 4.50 -16.22 32.00
N MET A 237 3.30 -16.41 31.47
CA MET A 237 2.93 -17.60 30.70
C MET A 237 3.49 -17.55 29.29
N ARG A 238 3.70 -18.71 28.66
CA ARG A 238 4.05 -18.81 27.24
C ARG A 238 2.84 -18.49 26.38
N LEU A 239 3.04 -17.83 25.22
CA LEU A 239 1.92 -17.51 24.32
C LEU A 239 1.35 -18.75 23.62
N GLN A 240 2.21 -19.70 23.23
CA GLN A 240 1.84 -21.01 22.64
C GLN A 240 0.92 -20.87 21.42
N THR A 241 1.40 -20.13 20.42
CA THR A 241 0.68 -19.80 19.20
C THR A 241 1.40 -20.35 17.98
N ASP A 242 0.70 -21.10 17.15
CA ASP A 242 1.21 -21.81 15.98
C ASP A 242 1.84 -20.87 14.93
N PRO A 243 1.22 -19.71 14.58
CA PRO A 243 1.78 -18.76 13.60
C PRO A 243 3.21 -18.34 13.89
N THR A 244 3.61 -18.19 15.15
CA THR A 244 4.98 -17.80 15.49
C THR A 244 5.98 -18.91 15.15
N VAL A 245 5.62 -20.17 15.39
CA VAL A 245 6.44 -21.33 15.05
C VAL A 245 6.60 -21.43 13.53
N ILE A 246 5.50 -21.28 12.80
CA ILE A 246 5.45 -21.31 11.34
C ILE A 246 6.35 -20.23 10.75
N TYR A 247 6.25 -18.99 11.24
CA TYR A 247 7.10 -17.89 10.80
C TYR A 247 8.59 -18.20 11.00
N GLY A 248 8.96 -18.68 12.18
CA GLY A 248 10.35 -19.02 12.48
C GLY A 248 10.88 -20.26 11.73
N LEU A 249 10.02 -21.13 11.21
CA LEU A 249 10.39 -22.19 10.28
C LEU A 249 10.74 -21.63 8.89
N GLY A 250 10.08 -20.54 8.47
CA GLY A 250 10.30 -19.95 7.15
C GLY A 250 10.10 -21.00 6.03
N GLU A 251 11.07 -21.09 5.12
CA GLU A 251 11.05 -22.02 3.98
C GLU A 251 11.06 -23.52 4.39
N ARG A 252 11.41 -23.83 5.63
CA ARG A 252 11.34 -25.20 6.15
C ARG A 252 9.92 -25.67 6.45
N TYR A 253 8.94 -24.76 6.43
CA TYR A 253 7.54 -25.08 6.63
C TYR A 253 6.92 -25.68 5.38
N ASP A 254 6.58 -26.97 5.42
CA ASP A 254 5.99 -27.73 4.31
C ASP A 254 4.45 -27.77 4.31
N GLY A 255 3.79 -26.87 5.06
CA GLY A 255 2.34 -26.83 5.22
C GLY A 255 1.81 -27.67 6.39
N THR A 256 2.67 -28.42 7.09
CA THR A 256 2.25 -29.28 8.21
C THR A 256 3.04 -28.97 9.48
N LEU A 257 2.35 -28.50 10.52
CA LEU A 257 2.95 -28.29 11.83
C LEU A 257 3.00 -29.61 12.61
N ARG A 258 4.22 -29.99 13.04
CA ARG A 258 4.49 -31.25 13.75
C ARG A 258 4.86 -31.00 15.20
N ARG A 259 4.69 -32.02 16.07
CA ARG A 259 5.12 -31.96 17.49
C ARG A 259 6.62 -31.67 17.64
N THR A 260 7.45 -32.08 16.69
CA THR A 260 8.89 -31.77 16.67
C THR A 260 9.14 -30.27 16.50
N HIS A 261 8.35 -29.59 15.66
CA HIS A 261 8.43 -28.14 15.47
C HIS A 261 8.05 -27.38 16.75
N LEU A 262 7.01 -27.84 17.47
CA LEU A 262 6.58 -27.21 18.72
C LEU A 262 7.58 -27.39 19.87
N ARG A 263 8.52 -28.33 19.77
CA ARG A 263 9.57 -28.59 20.75
C ARG A 263 10.94 -28.05 20.35
N ASP A 264 11.03 -27.47 19.16
CA ASP A 264 12.29 -26.94 18.64
C ASP A 264 12.72 -25.70 19.41
N SER A 265 13.73 -25.86 20.27
CA SER A 265 14.32 -24.75 21.02
C SER A 265 15.29 -23.90 20.19
N GLY A 266 15.68 -24.35 18.98
CA GLY A 266 16.49 -23.60 18.04
C GLY A 266 15.71 -22.54 17.27
N ASN A 267 14.37 -22.63 17.27
CA ASN A 267 13.51 -21.64 16.66
C ASN A 267 13.21 -20.50 17.68
N SER A 268 13.85 -19.35 17.50
CA SER A 268 13.69 -18.17 18.37
C SER A 268 12.28 -17.57 18.40
N TYR A 269 11.43 -17.93 17.42
CA TYR A 269 10.02 -17.53 17.37
C TYR A 269 9.08 -18.53 18.04
N ASN A 270 9.58 -19.67 18.52
CA ASN A 270 8.74 -20.75 19.07
C ASN A 270 8.17 -20.38 20.45
N THR A 271 7.00 -19.78 20.47
CA THR A 271 6.29 -19.39 21.70
C THR A 271 5.77 -20.56 22.55
N TYR A 272 5.93 -21.82 22.11
CA TYR A 272 5.75 -23.01 22.97
C TYR A 272 6.97 -23.25 23.86
N VAL A 273 8.13 -22.68 23.51
CA VAL A 273 9.39 -22.85 24.25
C VAL A 273 9.81 -21.58 24.95
N ILE A 274 9.81 -20.45 24.22
CA ILE A 274 10.19 -19.16 24.79
C ILE A 274 9.09 -18.58 25.68
N LYS A 275 9.47 -17.71 26.64
CA LYS A 275 8.56 -16.86 27.42
C LYS A 275 8.54 -15.45 26.80
N GLY A 276 7.38 -14.82 26.84
CA GLY A 276 7.20 -13.48 26.27
C GLY A 276 6.93 -13.47 24.79
N LEU A 277 7.17 -12.32 24.16
CA LEU A 277 6.98 -12.08 22.74
C LEU A 277 8.13 -12.67 21.91
N PRO A 278 7.90 -13.03 20.64
CA PRO A 278 8.99 -13.34 19.72
C PRO A 278 9.83 -12.09 19.42
N PRO A 279 11.03 -12.25 18.81
CA PRO A 279 11.97 -11.13 18.64
C PRO A 279 11.47 -10.03 17.69
N THR A 280 10.59 -10.36 16.76
CA THR A 280 10.02 -9.42 15.78
C THR A 280 8.55 -9.73 15.50
N PRO A 281 7.80 -8.80 14.85
CA PRO A 281 6.54 -9.15 14.21
C PRO A 281 6.68 -10.34 13.26
N ILE A 282 5.60 -11.03 12.99
CA ILE A 282 5.53 -12.24 12.13
C ILE A 282 4.70 -12.03 10.86
N ALA A 283 4.11 -10.86 10.72
CA ALA A 283 3.28 -10.46 9.58
C ALA A 283 3.06 -8.95 9.61
N LEU A 284 2.44 -8.41 8.57
CA LEU A 284 1.91 -7.04 8.54
C LEU A 284 0.53 -7.03 9.21
N PRO A 285 0.38 -6.45 10.42
CA PRO A 285 -0.92 -6.37 11.09
C PRO A 285 -1.75 -5.22 10.52
N GLY A 286 -3.05 -5.45 10.36
CA GLY A 286 -3.99 -4.40 10.03
C GLY A 286 -4.33 -3.49 11.22
N GLU A 287 -4.99 -2.37 10.94
CA GLU A 287 -5.45 -1.42 11.97
C GLU A 287 -6.32 -2.09 13.04
N ALA A 288 -7.19 -3.04 12.63
CA ALA A 288 -8.09 -3.72 13.54
C ALA A 288 -7.35 -4.60 14.57
N ALA A 289 -6.28 -5.28 14.17
CA ALA A 289 -5.45 -6.06 15.09
C ALA A 289 -4.67 -5.16 16.06
N LEU A 290 -4.13 -4.04 15.58
CA LEU A 290 -3.49 -3.03 16.43
C LEU A 290 -4.49 -2.49 17.46
N ARG A 291 -5.66 -2.03 17.03
CA ARG A 291 -6.70 -1.51 17.95
C ARG A 291 -7.14 -2.53 18.98
N ALA A 292 -7.18 -3.82 18.62
CA ALA A 292 -7.52 -4.90 19.53
C ALA A 292 -6.46 -5.06 20.66
N VAL A 293 -5.18 -4.89 20.35
CA VAL A 293 -4.10 -4.91 21.35
C VAL A 293 -4.21 -3.75 22.34
N PHE A 294 -4.60 -2.56 21.87
CA PHE A 294 -4.76 -1.37 22.72
C PHE A 294 -6.10 -1.32 23.46
N ASN A 295 -7.11 -2.07 22.98
CA ASN A 295 -8.44 -2.18 23.57
C ASN A 295 -8.82 -3.65 23.73
N PRO A 296 -8.09 -4.43 24.58
CA PRO A 296 -8.39 -5.82 24.83
C PRO A 296 -9.72 -5.94 25.57
N ASP A 297 -10.33 -7.13 25.51
CA ASP A 297 -11.50 -7.46 26.29
C ASP A 297 -11.19 -7.57 27.80
N ASP A 298 -12.18 -7.34 28.64
CA ASP A 298 -12.07 -7.37 30.11
C ASP A 298 -12.29 -8.76 30.72
N SER A 299 -12.44 -9.82 29.92
CA SER A 299 -12.63 -11.18 30.44
C SER A 299 -11.38 -11.68 31.19
N ASN A 300 -11.54 -12.78 31.94
CA ASN A 300 -10.42 -13.47 32.60
C ASN A 300 -9.84 -14.62 31.75
N ALA A 301 -10.29 -14.78 30.51
CA ALA A 301 -9.88 -15.90 29.65
C ALA A 301 -8.36 -15.96 29.46
N LEU A 302 -7.81 -17.15 29.62
CA LEU A 302 -6.38 -17.46 29.45
C LEU A 302 -6.12 -18.44 28.33
N TYR A 303 -7.17 -19.07 27.80
CA TYR A 303 -7.10 -20.10 26.78
C TYR A 303 -8.18 -19.87 25.74
N PHE A 304 -7.92 -20.32 24.54
CA PHE A 304 -8.93 -20.41 23.48
C PHE A 304 -8.67 -21.65 22.61
N VAL A 305 -9.70 -22.15 21.97
CA VAL A 305 -9.64 -23.29 21.05
C VAL A 305 -10.63 -23.10 19.91
N ALA A 306 -10.25 -23.42 18.68
CA ALA A 306 -11.11 -23.32 17.53
C ALA A 306 -12.31 -24.29 17.65
N LYS A 307 -13.55 -23.76 17.43
CA LYS A 307 -14.78 -24.54 17.44
C LYS A 307 -15.02 -25.34 16.16
N GLY A 308 -14.34 -24.95 15.08
CA GLY A 308 -14.50 -25.57 13.77
C GLY A 308 -15.58 -24.93 12.89
N ASP A 309 -16.12 -23.80 13.29
CA ASP A 309 -17.00 -22.91 12.53
C ASP A 309 -16.32 -21.59 12.14
N GLY A 310 -14.99 -21.48 12.38
CA GLY A 310 -14.20 -20.30 12.17
C GLY A 310 -14.14 -19.38 13.38
N THR A 311 -14.75 -19.75 14.50
CA THR A 311 -14.71 -19.03 15.78
C THR A 311 -14.02 -19.86 16.88
N HIS A 312 -13.78 -19.22 18.04
CA HIS A 312 -13.10 -19.83 19.17
C HIS A 312 -14.00 -19.94 20.41
N ALA A 313 -13.72 -20.94 21.23
CA ALA A 313 -14.21 -21.02 22.60
C ALA A 313 -13.12 -20.53 23.55
N PHE A 314 -13.45 -19.56 24.39
CA PHE A 314 -12.55 -18.97 25.38
C PHE A 314 -12.77 -19.61 26.75
N SER A 315 -11.71 -19.74 27.53
CA SER A 315 -11.74 -20.42 28.86
C SER A 315 -10.84 -19.70 29.85
N GLU A 316 -11.25 -19.62 31.10
CA GLU A 316 -10.48 -18.99 32.18
C GLU A 316 -9.53 -19.99 32.86
N SER A 317 -9.90 -21.29 32.87
CA SER A 317 -9.13 -22.38 33.50
C SER A 317 -8.63 -23.38 32.48
N LEU A 318 -7.57 -24.14 32.87
CA LEU A 318 -7.05 -25.24 32.04
C LEU A 318 -8.08 -26.37 31.92
N GLU A 319 -8.83 -26.63 32.99
CA GLU A 319 -9.84 -27.68 33.03
C GLU A 319 -10.95 -27.42 32.00
N GLU A 320 -11.48 -26.18 31.99
CA GLU A 320 -12.48 -25.75 31.00
C GLU A 320 -11.92 -25.81 29.59
N HIS A 321 -10.66 -25.40 29.39
CA HIS A 321 -9.99 -25.48 28.11
C HIS A 321 -9.88 -26.95 27.63
N GLU A 322 -9.49 -27.90 28.49
CA GLU A 322 -9.39 -29.30 28.13
C GLU A 322 -10.77 -29.88 27.76
N GLU A 323 -11.84 -29.45 28.43
CA GLU A 323 -13.21 -29.79 28.04
C GLU A 323 -13.56 -29.27 26.64
N ASN A 324 -13.26 -28.03 26.38
CA ASN A 324 -13.47 -27.43 25.07
C ASN A 324 -12.63 -28.11 23.97
N VAL A 325 -11.38 -28.49 24.26
CA VAL A 325 -10.54 -29.27 23.32
C VAL A 325 -11.19 -30.65 23.05
N ARG A 326 -11.67 -31.38 24.08
CA ARG A 326 -12.39 -32.64 23.89
C ARG A 326 -13.62 -32.43 23.01
N ARG A 327 -14.40 -31.39 23.28
CA ARG A 327 -15.65 -31.10 22.57
C ARG A 327 -15.45 -30.72 21.11
N TYR A 328 -14.48 -29.88 20.82
CA TYR A 328 -14.35 -29.23 19.49
C TYR A 328 -13.25 -29.85 18.63
N GLN A 329 -12.19 -30.39 19.21
CA GLN A 329 -11.06 -30.90 18.41
C GLN A 329 -11.00 -32.42 18.35
N LEU A 330 -11.33 -33.16 19.45
CA LEU A 330 -11.28 -34.60 19.46
C LEU A 330 -12.55 -35.22 18.87
N ALA A 331 -13.72 -34.60 19.04
CA ALA A 331 -14.99 -34.98 18.44
C ALA A 331 -15.31 -34.13 17.19
N ARG A 332 -14.33 -34.01 16.28
CA ARG A 332 -14.45 -33.10 15.10
C ARG A 332 -15.68 -33.44 14.26
N ARG A 333 -16.44 -32.40 13.92
CA ARG A 333 -17.54 -32.48 12.96
C ARG A 333 -16.99 -32.67 11.55
N ALA A 334 -17.78 -33.27 10.64
CA ALA A 334 -17.40 -33.49 9.25
C ALA A 334 -17.20 -32.16 8.46
N ASP A 335 -17.84 -31.06 8.92
CA ASP A 335 -17.79 -29.72 8.35
C ASP A 335 -16.83 -28.80 9.11
N TYR A 336 -15.85 -29.33 9.85
CA TYR A 336 -14.89 -28.55 10.62
C TYR A 336 -14.10 -27.57 9.76
N ARG A 337 -14.11 -26.28 10.13
CA ARG A 337 -13.33 -25.20 9.50
C ARG A 337 -12.52 -24.45 10.56
N SER A 338 -11.29 -24.10 10.23
CA SER A 338 -10.43 -23.28 11.09
C SER A 338 -10.60 -21.78 10.83
N THR A 339 -11.26 -21.39 9.72
CA THR A 339 -11.51 -19.99 9.32
C THR A 339 -12.98 -19.77 9.00
N PRO A 340 -13.55 -18.57 9.28
CA PRO A 340 -14.90 -18.21 8.90
C PRO A 340 -15.14 -18.30 7.39
N GLU A 341 -16.38 -18.51 6.97
CA GLU A 341 -16.77 -18.28 5.56
C GLU A 341 -16.57 -16.81 5.20
N ARG A 342 -15.90 -16.54 4.08
CA ARG A 342 -15.89 -15.19 3.52
C ARG A 342 -17.32 -14.83 3.15
N SER A 343 -17.84 -13.76 3.74
CA SER A 343 -19.13 -13.22 3.34
C SER A 343 -19.05 -12.79 1.88
N THR A 344 -20.01 -13.25 1.06
CA THR A 344 -20.13 -12.91 -0.37
C THR A 344 -20.45 -11.42 -0.61
N GLN A 345 -20.43 -10.57 0.41
CA GLN A 345 -20.79 -9.16 0.35
C GLN A 345 -19.61 -8.19 0.17
N GLU A 346 -18.37 -8.69 0.10
CA GLU A 346 -17.18 -7.86 -0.15
C GLU A 346 -16.58 -8.18 -1.53
N ARG A 347 -17.38 -7.99 -2.59
CA ARG A 347 -16.89 -7.92 -3.97
C ARG A 347 -17.17 -6.54 -4.56
#